data_7e30dc08651cfae21313d4a3427a5fbb
#
_entry.id   7e30dc08651cfae21313d4a3427a5fbb
#
_cell.length_a   1.000
_cell.length_b   1.000
_cell.length_c   1.000
_cell.angle_alpha   90.00
_cell.angle_beta   90.00
_cell.angle_gamma   90.00
#
_symmetry.space_group_name_H-M   'P 1'
#
loop_
_entity.id
_entity.type
_entity.pdbx_description
1 polymer ?
#
loop_
_entity_poly.entity_id
_entity_poly.type
_entity_poly.pdbx_seq_one_letter_code
_entity_poly.pdbx_strand_id
1 'polypeptide(L)'
;MTDHPSSVRHVPVIDVSALVVREGDRSRTADEIGRACRASGFFYIVGHGVDEGLQRRLEESSRQFFAQDLARKMEIAMERGGRAWRGYFPVGAELTSGKADLKEGIYFGQELAPDHPRVKKGIPLHGANLFPRDLPALRDAVLAYMDAMTELGHALMEGIAVSLGLDASYFADRYTREPLTLFRIFSYPHEPAAVGDGPRWGVGEHTDYGLLTILKQDDAGGLEVKSPDGWIPAPPVPNSFVCNIGDMLDRMTAGQYRSTAHRVRNLTSRDRLSFPFFFDPDFDAAIRPIVEADATLVASDRDARWDRASVHEFEGTYGDYILAKVSKVFPQLRRSTS
;
A
#
# COMPACT_ATOMS: atom_id res chain seq x y z
N MET A 1 -13.27 -22.37 -27.94
CA MET A 1 -13.00 -22.88 -26.60
C MET A 1 -12.56 -21.67 -25.81
N THR A 2 -13.46 -21.09 -25.06
CA THR A 2 -13.17 -19.94 -24.17
C THR A 2 -12.43 -20.48 -22.97
N ASP A 3 -11.12 -20.18 -22.89
CA ASP A 3 -10.34 -20.40 -21.67
C ASP A 3 -11.00 -19.59 -20.54
N HIS A 4 -11.72 -20.28 -19.67
CA HIS A 4 -12.08 -19.71 -18.39
C HIS A 4 -10.77 -19.49 -17.60
N PRO A 5 -10.52 -18.28 -17.07
CA PRO A 5 -9.35 -18.07 -16.23
C PRO A 5 -9.40 -19.07 -15.08
N SER A 6 -8.36 -19.91 -14.98
CA SER A 6 -8.22 -20.90 -13.92
C SER A 6 -8.37 -20.19 -12.57
N SER A 7 -9.25 -20.68 -11.70
CA SER A 7 -9.46 -20.12 -10.37
C SER A 7 -8.14 -20.01 -9.62
N VAL A 8 -7.76 -18.79 -9.23
CA VAL A 8 -6.54 -18.55 -8.44
C VAL A 8 -6.77 -19.14 -7.05
N ARG A 9 -6.11 -20.23 -6.74
CA ARG A 9 -6.24 -20.92 -5.45
C ARG A 9 -5.24 -20.47 -4.40
N HIS A 10 -4.18 -19.77 -4.81
CA HIS A 10 -3.12 -19.25 -3.94
C HIS A 10 -2.44 -18.05 -4.58
N VAL A 11 -1.87 -17.18 -3.76
CA VAL A 11 -1.06 -16.04 -4.21
C VAL A 11 0.32 -16.57 -4.63
N PRO A 12 0.79 -16.33 -5.88
CA PRO A 12 2.06 -16.86 -6.36
C PRO A 12 3.26 -16.21 -5.65
N VAL A 13 4.39 -16.95 -5.57
CA VAL A 13 5.68 -16.45 -5.07
C VAL A 13 6.62 -16.25 -6.24
N ILE A 14 7.20 -15.07 -6.36
CA ILE A 14 8.08 -14.67 -7.47
C ILE A 14 9.44 -14.25 -6.91
N ASP A 15 10.52 -14.81 -7.45
CA ASP A 15 11.88 -14.36 -7.17
C ASP A 15 12.20 -13.13 -8.03
N VAL A 16 12.40 -11.98 -7.37
CA VAL A 16 12.69 -10.71 -8.02
C VAL A 16 14.16 -10.33 -8.01
N SER A 17 15.04 -11.22 -7.60
CA SER A 17 16.49 -10.98 -7.50
C SER A 17 17.09 -10.44 -8.81
N ALA A 18 16.66 -10.97 -9.97
CA ALA A 18 17.12 -10.51 -11.27
C ALA A 18 16.79 -9.03 -11.56
N LEU A 19 15.66 -8.51 -11.04
CA LEU A 19 15.31 -7.09 -11.18
C LEU A 19 16.14 -6.23 -10.23
N VAL A 20 16.32 -6.69 -8.98
CA VAL A 20 17.03 -5.95 -7.93
C VAL A 20 18.51 -5.81 -8.24
N VAL A 21 19.19 -6.92 -8.59
CA VAL A 21 20.62 -6.89 -8.92
C VAL A 21 20.88 -6.46 -10.38
N ARG A 22 19.83 -6.30 -11.18
CA ARG A 22 19.88 -5.96 -12.62
C ARG A 22 20.70 -6.94 -13.45
N GLU A 23 20.72 -8.19 -13.04
CA GLU A 23 21.44 -9.29 -13.70
C GLU A 23 20.50 -10.49 -13.89
N GLY A 24 20.85 -11.41 -14.79
CA GLY A 24 20.06 -12.61 -15.05
C GLY A 24 18.85 -12.37 -15.96
N ASP A 25 17.86 -13.26 -15.87
CA ASP A 25 16.68 -13.25 -16.77
C ASP A 25 15.56 -12.34 -16.24
N ARG A 26 15.74 -11.04 -16.43
CA ARG A 26 14.77 -10.01 -16.05
C ARG A 26 13.43 -10.16 -16.80
N SER A 27 13.47 -10.62 -18.05
CA SER A 27 12.26 -10.79 -18.87
C SER A 27 11.38 -11.89 -18.29
N ARG A 28 11.96 -13.00 -17.86
CA ARG A 28 11.22 -14.08 -17.19
C ARG A 28 10.53 -13.60 -15.92
N THR A 29 11.24 -12.88 -15.06
CA THR A 29 10.66 -12.31 -13.83
C THR A 29 9.54 -11.33 -14.16
N ALA A 30 9.71 -10.48 -15.18
CA ALA A 30 8.67 -9.56 -15.64
C ALA A 30 7.42 -10.31 -16.13
N ASP A 31 7.60 -11.40 -16.90
CA ASP A 31 6.48 -12.24 -17.36
C ASP A 31 5.72 -12.90 -16.19
N GLU A 32 6.44 -13.35 -15.15
CA GLU A 32 5.83 -13.91 -13.93
C GLU A 32 5.00 -12.86 -13.20
N ILE A 33 5.54 -11.65 -13.05
CA ILE A 33 4.80 -10.49 -12.47
C ILE A 33 3.57 -10.18 -13.33
N GLY A 34 3.72 -10.07 -14.65
CA GLY A 34 2.60 -9.78 -15.55
C GLY A 34 1.48 -10.81 -15.50
N ARG A 35 1.82 -12.11 -15.36
CA ARG A 35 0.81 -13.17 -15.16
C ARG A 35 0.07 -13.01 -13.83
N ALA A 36 0.78 -12.73 -12.74
CA ALA A 36 0.18 -12.51 -11.43
C ALA A 36 -0.74 -11.28 -11.43
N CYS A 37 -0.30 -10.18 -12.07
CA CYS A 37 -1.07 -8.95 -12.21
C CYS A 37 -2.38 -9.14 -12.96
N ARG A 38 -2.39 -9.96 -14.02
CA ARG A 38 -3.61 -10.29 -14.78
C ARG A 38 -4.52 -11.25 -14.03
N ALA A 39 -3.95 -12.18 -13.26
CA ALA A 39 -4.72 -13.23 -12.60
C ALA A 39 -5.45 -12.73 -11.35
N SER A 40 -4.74 -12.06 -10.44
CA SER A 40 -5.27 -11.61 -9.15
C SER A 40 -4.79 -10.24 -8.70
N GLY A 41 -3.81 -9.65 -9.38
CA GLY A 41 -3.17 -8.41 -8.91
C GLY A 41 -2.35 -8.57 -7.62
N PHE A 42 -2.18 -9.79 -7.10
CA PHE A 42 -1.44 -10.11 -5.88
C PHE A 42 -0.34 -11.13 -6.13
N PHE A 43 0.81 -10.94 -5.51
CA PHE A 43 1.93 -11.89 -5.53
C PHE A 43 2.86 -11.66 -4.33
N TYR A 44 3.54 -12.70 -3.89
CA TYR A 44 4.68 -12.58 -2.98
C TYR A 44 5.94 -12.33 -3.78
N ILE A 45 6.87 -11.60 -3.18
CA ILE A 45 8.23 -11.46 -3.69
C ILE A 45 9.25 -11.99 -2.70
N VAL A 46 10.25 -12.70 -3.22
CA VAL A 46 11.47 -13.13 -2.52
C VAL A 46 12.68 -12.62 -3.29
N GLY A 47 13.89 -12.70 -2.72
CA GLY A 47 15.09 -12.17 -3.38
C GLY A 47 15.10 -10.65 -3.53
N HIS A 48 14.34 -9.94 -2.71
CA HIS A 48 14.09 -8.49 -2.78
C HIS A 48 15.26 -7.62 -2.26
N GLY A 49 16.30 -8.19 -1.65
CA GLY A 49 17.51 -7.49 -1.23
C GLY A 49 17.38 -6.55 -0.02
N VAL A 50 16.19 -6.35 0.54
CA VAL A 50 16.01 -5.51 1.74
C VAL A 50 16.58 -6.21 2.97
N ASP A 51 17.50 -5.53 3.68
CA ASP A 51 18.24 -6.09 4.83
C ASP A 51 17.31 -6.62 5.93
N GLU A 52 17.48 -7.89 6.30
CA GLU A 52 16.67 -8.53 7.35
C GLU A 52 16.91 -7.89 8.73
N GLY A 53 18.12 -7.40 9.00
CA GLY A 53 18.44 -6.68 10.22
C GLY A 53 17.67 -5.38 10.33
N LEU A 54 17.53 -4.64 9.21
CA LEU A 54 16.70 -3.44 9.14
C LEU A 54 15.23 -3.78 9.39
N GLN A 55 14.72 -4.84 8.77
CA GLN A 55 13.33 -5.28 8.97
C GLN A 55 13.05 -5.66 10.43
N ARG A 56 13.99 -6.34 11.10
CA ARG A 56 13.86 -6.67 12.55
C ARG A 56 13.89 -5.41 13.41
N ARG A 57 14.83 -4.48 13.20
CA ARG A 57 14.89 -3.21 13.95
C ARG A 57 13.61 -2.40 13.79
N LEU A 58 13.05 -2.35 12.59
CA LEU A 58 11.76 -1.69 12.34
C LEU A 58 10.63 -2.33 13.16
N GLU A 59 10.53 -3.65 13.13
CA GLU A 59 9.48 -4.38 13.86
C GLU A 59 9.62 -4.23 15.38
N GLU A 60 10.84 -4.39 15.91
CA GLU A 60 11.13 -4.24 17.34
C GLU A 60 10.81 -2.83 17.83
N SER A 61 11.25 -1.79 17.11
CA SER A 61 10.95 -0.40 17.46
C SER A 61 9.46 -0.09 17.36
N SER A 62 8.76 -0.70 16.40
CA SER A 62 7.31 -0.55 16.26
C SER A 62 6.57 -1.18 17.44
N ARG A 63 6.96 -2.39 17.86
CA ARG A 63 6.37 -3.03 19.06
C ARG A 63 6.61 -2.20 20.31
N GLN A 64 7.83 -1.63 20.48
CA GLN A 64 8.13 -0.74 21.60
C GLN A 64 7.24 0.51 21.58
N PHE A 65 7.01 1.10 20.42
CA PHE A 65 6.12 2.27 20.30
C PHE A 65 4.67 1.93 20.66
N PHE A 66 4.10 0.86 20.10
CA PHE A 66 2.69 0.51 20.38
C PHE A 66 2.45 0.01 21.81
N ALA A 67 3.47 -0.48 22.48
CA ALA A 67 3.40 -0.85 23.91
C ALA A 67 3.39 0.36 24.86
N GLN A 68 3.63 1.59 24.37
CA GLN A 68 3.58 2.79 25.20
C GLN A 68 2.14 3.17 25.56
N ASP A 69 1.99 3.94 26.65
CA ASP A 69 0.72 4.53 27.03
C ASP A 69 0.15 5.43 25.92
N LEU A 70 -1.17 5.49 25.82
CA LEU A 70 -1.86 6.31 24.82
C LEU A 70 -1.40 7.77 24.85
N ALA A 71 -1.17 8.35 26.03
CA ALA A 71 -0.70 9.73 26.18
C ALA A 71 0.64 9.96 25.47
N ARG A 72 1.58 9.01 25.56
CA ARG A 72 2.86 9.05 24.85
C ARG A 72 2.68 8.95 23.35
N LYS A 73 1.89 7.99 22.89
CA LYS A 73 1.60 7.83 21.45
C LYS A 73 0.96 9.09 20.86
N MET A 74 0.08 9.77 21.60
CA MET A 74 -0.57 11.01 21.20
C MET A 74 0.36 12.23 21.13
N GLU A 75 1.60 12.15 21.63
CA GLU A 75 2.59 13.22 21.42
C GLU A 75 2.93 13.44 19.94
N ILE A 76 2.76 12.41 19.12
CA ILE A 76 2.91 12.46 17.66
C ILE A 76 1.58 12.26 16.93
N ALA A 77 0.46 12.68 17.53
CA ALA A 77 -0.86 12.56 16.92
C ALA A 77 -0.91 13.19 15.52
N MET A 78 -1.68 12.58 14.61
CA MET A 78 -1.77 12.99 13.20
C MET A 78 -2.22 14.45 13.02
N GLU A 79 -3.04 14.98 13.93
CA GLU A 79 -3.47 16.38 13.92
C GLU A 79 -2.30 17.35 14.04
N ARG A 80 -1.18 16.93 14.66
CA ARG A 80 0.05 17.72 14.79
C ARG A 80 0.87 17.75 13.50
N GLY A 81 0.66 16.80 12.61
CA GLY A 81 1.29 16.74 11.27
C GLY A 81 0.71 17.75 10.28
N GLY A 82 -0.38 18.45 10.63
CA GLY A 82 -1.02 19.45 9.79
C GLY A 82 -1.36 18.89 8.40
N ARG A 83 -1.04 19.64 7.34
CA ARG A 83 -1.34 19.26 5.94
C ARG A 83 -0.54 18.05 5.44
N ALA A 84 0.52 17.64 6.13
CA ALA A 84 1.29 16.45 5.76
C ALA A 84 0.55 15.13 6.04
N TRP A 85 -0.44 15.15 6.93
CA TRP A 85 -1.25 13.98 7.35
C TRP A 85 -0.38 12.81 7.79
N ARG A 86 0.51 13.08 8.72
CA ARG A 86 1.49 12.12 9.26
C ARG A 86 1.41 12.10 10.76
N GLY A 87 1.71 10.94 11.33
CA GLY A 87 1.69 10.73 12.76
C GLY A 87 0.74 9.62 13.18
N TYR A 88 0.54 9.53 14.47
CA TYR A 88 -0.23 8.47 15.12
C TYR A 88 -1.74 8.75 15.13
N PHE A 89 -2.53 7.70 14.97
CA PHE A 89 -3.97 7.69 15.21
C PHE A 89 -4.36 6.47 16.06
N PRO A 90 -5.31 6.64 17.03
CA PRO A 90 -5.75 5.57 17.91
C PRO A 90 -6.74 4.61 17.23
N VAL A 91 -7.00 3.48 17.89
CA VAL A 91 -7.96 2.47 17.43
C VAL A 91 -9.32 3.12 17.11
N GLY A 92 -9.86 2.78 15.93
CA GLY A 92 -11.16 3.26 15.47
C GLY A 92 -11.19 4.67 14.87
N ALA A 93 -10.05 5.37 14.80
CA ALA A 93 -10.00 6.72 14.22
C ALA A 93 -9.97 6.70 12.67
N GLU A 94 -9.56 5.61 12.05
CA GLU A 94 -9.59 5.43 10.60
C GLU A 94 -10.86 4.69 10.20
N LEU A 95 -11.45 5.11 9.06
CA LEU A 95 -12.68 4.52 8.53
C LEU A 95 -12.40 3.83 7.20
N THR A 96 -12.58 2.50 7.15
CA THR A 96 -12.61 1.77 5.88
C THR A 96 -14.05 1.44 5.49
N SER A 97 -14.43 1.83 4.27
CA SER A 97 -15.81 1.63 3.79
C SER A 97 -16.87 2.21 4.74
N GLY A 98 -16.55 3.32 5.42
CA GLY A 98 -17.44 4.01 6.37
C GLY A 98 -17.59 3.34 7.74
N LYS A 99 -16.81 2.31 8.03
CA LYS A 99 -16.77 1.62 9.34
C LYS A 99 -15.42 1.82 10.01
N ALA A 100 -15.43 1.97 11.35
CA ALA A 100 -14.23 2.11 12.14
C ALA A 100 -13.39 0.82 12.09
N ASP A 101 -12.10 0.97 11.76
CA ASP A 101 -11.15 -0.12 11.74
C ASP A 101 -10.66 -0.46 13.15
N LEU A 102 -10.46 -1.74 13.42
CA LEU A 102 -9.89 -2.22 14.67
C LEU A 102 -8.36 -2.23 14.60
N LYS A 103 -7.79 -1.06 14.35
CA LYS A 103 -6.35 -0.84 14.33
C LYS A 103 -6.00 0.55 14.84
N GLU A 104 -4.81 0.68 15.34
CA GLU A 104 -4.10 1.94 15.51
C GLU A 104 -2.92 1.99 14.54
N GLY A 105 -2.34 3.16 14.31
CA GLY A 105 -1.23 3.21 13.37
C GLY A 105 -0.47 4.52 13.36
N ILE A 106 0.66 4.50 12.65
CA ILE A 106 1.46 5.69 12.35
C ILE A 106 1.58 5.83 10.83
N TYR A 107 1.36 7.05 10.34
CA TYR A 107 1.53 7.42 8.95
C TYR A 107 2.83 8.18 8.76
N PHE A 108 3.60 7.75 7.76
CA PHE A 108 4.82 8.38 7.29
C PHE A 108 4.74 8.64 5.78
N GLY A 109 5.59 9.51 5.29
CA GLY A 109 5.83 9.75 3.88
C GLY A 109 7.26 10.23 3.68
N GLN A 110 7.62 10.64 2.46
CA GLN A 110 8.94 11.16 2.16
C GLN A 110 9.29 12.31 3.12
N GLU A 111 10.45 12.20 3.80
CA GLU A 111 10.90 13.23 4.74
C GLU A 111 11.29 14.49 3.98
N LEU A 112 10.55 15.57 4.16
CA LEU A 112 10.78 16.83 3.46
C LEU A 112 11.06 17.95 4.46
N ALA A 113 12.14 18.68 4.20
CA ALA A 113 12.52 19.83 5.01
C ALA A 113 11.52 20.99 4.85
N PRO A 114 11.42 21.90 5.84
CA PRO A 114 10.49 23.04 5.78
C PRO A 114 10.70 23.99 4.59
N ASP A 115 11.91 24.02 4.04
CA ASP A 115 12.26 24.85 2.89
C ASP A 115 11.98 24.18 1.53
N HIS A 116 11.57 22.92 1.51
CA HIS A 116 11.20 22.21 0.29
C HIS A 116 10.05 22.93 -0.44
N PRO A 117 10.11 23.08 -1.79
CA PRO A 117 9.12 23.87 -2.54
C PRO A 117 7.67 23.44 -2.33
N ARG A 118 7.40 22.13 -2.25
CA ARG A 118 6.04 21.59 -2.00
C ARG A 118 5.54 21.90 -0.59
N VAL A 119 6.44 21.88 0.41
CA VAL A 119 6.13 22.22 1.80
C VAL A 119 5.82 23.72 1.92
N LYS A 120 6.67 24.58 1.35
CA LYS A 120 6.43 26.04 1.31
C LYS A 120 5.12 26.41 0.64
N LYS A 121 4.71 25.70 -0.41
CA LYS A 121 3.43 25.90 -1.09
C LYS A 121 2.25 25.29 -0.32
N GLY A 122 2.49 24.60 0.78
CA GLY A 122 1.45 23.92 1.57
C GLY A 122 0.73 22.81 0.82
N ILE A 123 1.41 22.12 -0.10
CA ILE A 123 0.84 20.98 -0.84
C ILE A 123 0.53 19.84 0.18
N PRO A 124 -0.71 19.34 0.24
CA PRO A 124 -1.05 18.25 1.16
C PRO A 124 -0.18 17.00 0.93
N LEU A 125 -0.04 16.17 1.97
CA LEU A 125 0.79 14.95 1.99
C LEU A 125 2.30 15.19 1.88
N HIS A 126 2.77 16.45 1.89
CA HIS A 126 4.17 16.82 1.84
C HIS A 126 4.59 17.55 3.14
N GLY A 127 5.67 17.09 3.77
CA GLY A 127 6.18 17.69 5.01
C GLY A 127 7.13 16.76 5.76
N ALA A 128 7.50 17.15 6.98
CA ALA A 128 8.28 16.32 7.89
C ALA A 128 7.42 15.22 8.52
N ASN A 129 8.03 14.10 8.84
CA ASN A 129 7.42 13.04 9.63
C ASN A 129 7.41 13.41 11.12
N LEU A 130 6.49 12.81 11.87
CA LEU A 130 6.45 12.91 13.33
C LEU A 130 7.02 11.63 13.94
N PHE A 131 7.99 11.79 14.83
CA PHE A 131 8.64 10.69 15.54
C PHE A 131 8.62 10.90 17.04
N PRO A 132 8.46 9.82 17.86
CA PRO A 132 8.55 9.91 19.31
C PRO A 132 9.98 10.28 19.72
N ARG A 133 10.13 11.22 20.65
CA ARG A 133 11.43 11.74 21.07
C ARG A 133 12.24 10.73 21.87
N ASP A 134 11.57 9.85 22.58
CA ASP A 134 12.15 8.82 23.45
C ASP A 134 12.48 7.52 22.73
N LEU A 135 12.18 7.43 21.42
CA LEU A 135 12.45 6.23 20.61
C LEU A 135 13.14 6.58 19.28
N PRO A 136 14.38 7.13 19.32
CA PRO A 136 15.09 7.57 18.11
C PRO A 136 15.36 6.42 17.13
N ALA A 137 15.51 5.18 17.62
CA ALA A 137 15.70 4.01 16.77
C ALA A 137 14.55 3.77 15.79
N LEU A 138 13.32 4.15 16.14
CA LEU A 138 12.17 4.07 15.23
C LEU A 138 12.35 4.99 14.03
N ARG A 139 12.83 6.24 14.26
CA ARG A 139 13.09 7.20 13.19
C ARG A 139 14.09 6.65 12.19
N ASP A 140 15.24 6.18 12.69
CA ASP A 140 16.32 5.69 11.84
C ASP A 140 15.89 4.45 11.05
N ALA A 141 15.17 3.53 11.69
CA ALA A 141 14.64 2.33 11.03
C ALA A 141 13.58 2.68 9.97
N VAL A 142 12.66 3.58 10.25
CA VAL A 142 11.60 4.00 9.31
C VAL A 142 12.21 4.67 8.08
N LEU A 143 13.11 5.63 8.25
CA LEU A 143 13.69 6.35 7.11
C LEU A 143 14.54 5.41 6.24
N ALA A 144 15.42 4.61 6.83
CA ALA A 144 16.21 3.62 6.08
C ALA A 144 15.33 2.58 5.38
N TYR A 145 14.24 2.15 6.01
CA TYR A 145 13.30 1.22 5.39
C TYR A 145 12.56 1.86 4.22
N MET A 146 12.11 3.11 4.35
CA MET A 146 11.45 3.82 3.25
C MET A 146 12.37 4.02 2.05
N ASP A 147 13.66 4.31 2.28
CA ASP A 147 14.66 4.43 1.20
C ASP A 147 14.82 3.09 0.47
N ALA A 148 15.03 1.99 1.22
CA ALA A 148 15.16 0.65 0.64
C ALA A 148 13.90 0.21 -0.13
N MET A 149 12.71 0.53 0.40
CA MET A 149 11.44 0.20 -0.26
C MET A 149 11.18 1.07 -1.50
N THR A 150 11.69 2.30 -1.54
CA THR A 150 11.61 3.15 -2.74
C THR A 150 12.45 2.57 -3.88
N GLU A 151 13.68 2.14 -3.60
CA GLU A 151 14.54 1.45 -4.58
C GLU A 151 13.89 0.15 -5.08
N LEU A 152 13.34 -0.66 -4.17
CA LEU A 152 12.61 -1.87 -4.52
C LEU A 152 11.37 -1.56 -5.39
N GLY A 153 10.63 -0.50 -5.04
CA GLY A 153 9.48 -0.03 -5.82
C GLY A 153 9.85 0.30 -7.26
N HIS A 154 10.95 1.03 -7.48
CA HIS A 154 11.46 1.31 -8.83
C HIS A 154 11.81 0.02 -9.58
N ALA A 155 12.54 -0.93 -8.94
CA ALA A 155 12.90 -2.20 -9.58
C ALA A 155 11.66 -3.03 -9.99
N LEU A 156 10.64 -3.07 -9.14
CA LEU A 156 9.39 -3.76 -9.46
C LEU A 156 8.62 -3.07 -10.58
N MET A 157 8.58 -1.73 -10.60
CA MET A 157 7.95 -0.98 -11.68
C MET A 157 8.68 -1.12 -13.03
N GLU A 158 10.02 -1.30 -13.04
CA GLU A 158 10.75 -1.71 -14.26
C GLU A 158 10.24 -3.07 -14.76
N GLY A 159 10.08 -4.06 -13.89
CA GLY A 159 9.52 -5.37 -14.23
C GLY A 159 8.08 -5.28 -14.75
N ILE A 160 7.25 -4.45 -14.12
CA ILE A 160 5.87 -4.19 -14.57
C ILE A 160 5.86 -3.54 -15.95
N ALA A 161 6.74 -2.55 -16.24
CA ALA A 161 6.84 -1.93 -17.55
C ALA A 161 7.18 -2.97 -18.62
N VAL A 162 8.22 -3.78 -18.40
CA VAL A 162 8.63 -4.84 -19.33
C VAL A 162 7.50 -5.85 -19.57
N SER A 163 6.74 -6.23 -18.53
CA SER A 163 5.61 -7.16 -18.64
C SER A 163 4.43 -6.64 -19.47
N LEU A 164 4.38 -5.32 -19.67
CA LEU A 164 3.42 -4.61 -20.52
C LEU A 164 3.98 -4.34 -21.94
N GLY A 165 5.20 -4.78 -22.24
CA GLY A 165 5.89 -4.52 -23.50
C GLY A 165 6.40 -3.08 -23.63
N LEU A 166 6.58 -2.37 -22.50
CA LEU A 166 7.10 -1.01 -22.44
C LEU A 166 8.61 -1.00 -22.11
N ASP A 167 9.26 0.14 -22.36
CA ASP A 167 10.62 0.34 -21.89
C ASP A 167 10.71 0.23 -20.37
N ALA A 168 11.78 -0.37 -19.85
CA ALA A 168 11.96 -0.56 -18.41
C ALA A 168 11.89 0.77 -17.62
N SER A 169 12.37 1.87 -18.20
CA SER A 169 12.33 3.21 -17.59
C SER A 169 10.98 3.93 -17.69
N TYR A 170 9.99 3.34 -18.36
CA TYR A 170 8.73 4.02 -18.73
C TYR A 170 8.05 4.74 -17.56
N PHE A 171 7.89 4.05 -16.42
CA PHE A 171 7.26 4.65 -15.25
C PHE A 171 8.18 5.67 -14.57
N ALA A 172 9.48 5.38 -14.45
CA ALA A 172 10.45 6.29 -13.84
C ALA A 172 10.54 7.63 -14.60
N ASP A 173 10.49 7.59 -15.93
CA ASP A 173 10.60 8.79 -16.76
C ASP A 173 9.34 9.66 -16.75
N ARG A 174 8.15 9.05 -16.54
CA ARG A 174 6.86 9.73 -16.78
C ARG A 174 5.97 9.88 -15.55
N TYR A 175 6.09 8.97 -14.59
CA TYR A 175 5.12 8.87 -13.49
C TYR A 175 5.73 8.79 -12.10
N THR A 176 6.97 8.30 -11.98
CA THR A 176 7.59 8.02 -10.68
C THR A 176 9.00 8.59 -10.57
N ARG A 177 9.26 9.75 -11.18
CA ARG A 177 10.53 10.48 -11.01
C ARG A 177 10.68 10.98 -9.57
N GLU A 178 9.60 11.52 -9.00
CA GLU A 178 9.46 11.92 -7.59
C GLU A 178 8.22 11.23 -7.01
N PRO A 179 8.26 9.89 -6.80
CA PRO A 179 7.08 9.14 -6.43
C PRO A 179 6.52 9.62 -5.09
N LEU A 180 5.19 9.71 -4.99
CA LEU A 180 4.56 9.92 -3.70
C LEU A 180 4.67 8.61 -2.91
N THR A 181 5.64 8.51 -2.03
CA THR A 181 5.79 7.36 -1.16
C THR A 181 5.08 7.59 0.17
N LEU A 182 4.21 6.66 0.53
CA LEU A 182 3.52 6.65 1.81
C LEU A 182 3.87 5.33 2.51
N PHE A 183 4.18 5.42 3.79
CA PHE A 183 4.47 4.25 4.60
C PHE A 183 3.62 4.27 5.86
N ARG A 184 3.12 3.10 6.24
CA ARG A 184 2.29 2.97 7.43
C ARG A 184 2.75 1.81 8.29
N ILE A 185 2.66 1.99 9.59
CA ILE A 185 2.83 0.90 10.56
C ILE A 185 1.52 0.75 11.27
N PHE A 186 0.86 -0.41 11.11
CA PHE A 186 -0.40 -0.72 11.77
C PHE A 186 -0.21 -1.75 12.86
N SER A 187 -0.85 -1.50 13.99
CA SER A 187 -1.05 -2.46 15.07
C SER A 187 -2.53 -2.82 15.16
N TYR A 188 -2.80 -4.12 15.09
CA TYR A 188 -4.14 -4.68 15.25
C TYR A 188 -4.20 -5.38 16.60
N PRO A 189 -4.80 -4.73 17.63
CA PRO A 189 -4.86 -5.30 18.95
C PRO A 189 -5.53 -6.68 18.95
N HIS A 190 -5.04 -7.56 19.84
CA HIS A 190 -5.77 -8.78 20.14
C HIS A 190 -7.06 -8.43 20.85
N GLU A 191 -8.19 -8.81 20.28
CA GLU A 191 -9.48 -8.74 20.97
C GLU A 191 -9.88 -10.14 21.44
N PRO A 192 -10.24 -10.32 22.73
CA PRO A 192 -10.92 -11.54 23.17
C PRO A 192 -12.16 -11.74 22.32
N ALA A 193 -12.47 -13.00 21.98
CA ALA A 193 -13.59 -13.37 21.12
C ALA A 193 -14.84 -12.53 21.44
N ALA A 194 -15.24 -11.70 20.48
CA ALA A 194 -16.31 -10.74 20.68
C ALA A 194 -17.63 -11.45 20.97
N VAL A 195 -18.25 -11.10 22.08
CA VAL A 195 -19.67 -11.34 22.32
C VAL A 195 -20.43 -10.26 21.52
N GLY A 196 -20.84 -10.57 20.29
CA GLY A 196 -21.58 -9.61 19.45
C GLY A 196 -21.69 -10.03 17.96
N ASP A 197 -22.59 -9.41 17.26
CA ASP A 197 -23.03 -9.77 15.90
C ASP A 197 -21.97 -9.51 14.81
N GLY A 198 -21.31 -10.54 14.36
CA GLY A 198 -20.52 -10.58 13.13
C GLY A 198 -19.00 -10.40 13.27
N PRO A 199 -18.25 -10.66 12.20
CA PRO A 199 -16.78 -10.55 12.21
C PRO A 199 -16.35 -9.08 12.29
N ARG A 200 -15.46 -8.77 13.23
CA ARG A 200 -14.81 -7.46 13.36
C ARG A 200 -13.53 -7.47 12.52
N TRP A 201 -13.41 -6.47 11.67
CA TRP A 201 -12.28 -6.35 10.75
C TRP A 201 -11.23 -5.37 11.30
N GLY A 202 -9.96 -5.75 11.22
CA GLY A 202 -8.85 -4.83 11.40
C GLY A 202 -8.82 -3.78 10.30
N VAL A 203 -9.02 -4.23 9.04
CA VAL A 203 -9.33 -3.40 7.87
C VAL A 203 -10.40 -4.10 7.06
N GLY A 204 -11.49 -3.40 6.78
CA GLY A 204 -12.58 -3.88 5.93
C GLY A 204 -12.16 -4.10 4.48
N GLU A 205 -13.07 -4.64 3.65
CA GLU A 205 -12.84 -4.82 2.22
C GLU A 205 -12.53 -3.47 1.54
N HIS A 206 -11.38 -3.40 0.85
CA HIS A 206 -10.92 -2.21 0.14
C HIS A 206 -9.94 -2.56 -0.99
N THR A 207 -9.65 -1.60 -1.85
CA THR A 207 -8.55 -1.60 -2.82
C THR A 207 -7.55 -0.50 -2.47
N ASP A 208 -6.30 -0.66 -2.87
CA ASP A 208 -5.28 0.37 -2.71
C ASP A 208 -5.34 1.41 -3.82
N TYR A 209 -4.88 2.62 -3.55
CA TYR A 209 -5.14 3.78 -4.42
C TYR A 209 -4.09 4.00 -5.51
N GLY A 210 -2.82 3.63 -5.27
CA GLY A 210 -1.68 4.01 -6.10
C GLY A 210 -1.34 3.03 -7.21
N LEU A 211 -0.03 2.89 -7.48
CA LEU A 211 0.48 1.93 -8.47
C LEU A 211 0.71 0.56 -7.85
N LEU A 212 1.49 0.53 -6.77
CA LEU A 212 1.96 -0.70 -6.15
C LEU A 212 2.03 -0.56 -4.63
N THR A 213 1.49 -1.54 -3.93
CA THR A 213 1.70 -1.73 -2.49
C THR A 213 2.70 -2.85 -2.26
N ILE A 214 3.67 -2.63 -1.38
CA ILE A 214 4.66 -3.62 -0.94
C ILE A 214 4.50 -3.77 0.57
N LEU A 215 3.96 -4.91 0.99
CA LEU A 215 3.55 -5.15 2.37
C LEU A 215 4.48 -6.15 3.06
N LYS A 216 5.15 -5.72 4.14
CA LYS A 216 5.71 -6.64 5.13
C LYS A 216 4.60 -7.03 6.11
N GLN A 217 4.42 -8.31 6.34
CA GLN A 217 3.60 -8.87 7.41
C GLN A 217 4.49 -9.35 8.56
N ASP A 218 3.96 -9.33 9.78
CA ASP A 218 4.49 -10.17 10.84
C ASP A 218 4.00 -11.63 10.68
N ASP A 219 4.33 -12.51 11.61
CA ASP A 219 3.99 -13.93 11.58
C ASP A 219 2.54 -14.26 12.03
N ALA A 220 1.71 -13.25 12.33
CA ALA A 220 0.33 -13.45 12.76
C ALA A 220 -0.63 -13.77 11.60
N GLY A 221 -0.35 -13.31 10.38
CA GLY A 221 -1.21 -13.53 9.21
C GLY A 221 -2.49 -12.69 9.23
N GLY A 222 -3.58 -13.23 8.64
CA GLY A 222 -4.90 -12.61 8.64
C GLY A 222 -5.22 -11.70 7.46
N LEU A 223 -4.35 -11.61 6.44
CA LEU A 223 -4.63 -11.01 5.15
C LEU A 223 -5.44 -11.99 4.28
N GLU A 224 -6.52 -11.53 3.69
CA GLU A 224 -7.33 -12.27 2.73
C GLU A 224 -7.52 -11.45 1.45
N VAL A 225 -7.37 -12.09 0.30
CA VAL A 225 -7.48 -11.51 -1.04
C VAL A 225 -8.75 -12.03 -1.71
N LYS A 226 -9.52 -11.15 -2.33
CA LYS A 226 -10.75 -11.53 -3.04
C LYS A 226 -10.43 -12.27 -4.32
N SER A 227 -11.16 -13.35 -4.59
CA SER A 227 -11.14 -14.06 -5.87
C SER A 227 -12.55 -14.29 -6.36
N PRO A 228 -12.77 -14.69 -7.63
CA PRO A 228 -14.10 -15.05 -8.12
C PRO A 228 -14.79 -16.14 -7.29
N ASP A 229 -14.02 -17.06 -6.72
CA ASP A 229 -14.52 -18.19 -5.94
C ASP A 229 -14.62 -17.91 -4.42
N GLY A 230 -14.27 -16.71 -3.98
CA GLY A 230 -14.30 -16.32 -2.56
C GLY A 230 -13.02 -15.67 -2.08
N TRP A 231 -12.72 -15.78 -0.79
CA TRP A 231 -11.54 -15.17 -0.18
C TRP A 231 -10.39 -16.16 -0.07
N ILE A 232 -9.22 -15.76 -0.54
CA ILE A 232 -7.98 -16.55 -0.48
C ILE A 232 -7.12 -16.00 0.66
N PRO A 233 -6.69 -16.84 1.62
CA PRO A 233 -5.74 -16.40 2.63
C PRO A 233 -4.37 -16.14 2.01
N ALA A 234 -3.71 -15.05 2.47
CA ALA A 234 -2.33 -14.72 2.15
C ALA A 234 -1.47 -14.81 3.42
N PRO A 235 -1.09 -16.03 3.85
CA PRO A 235 -0.32 -16.24 5.07
C PRO A 235 1.08 -15.65 4.96
N PRO A 236 1.75 -15.32 6.08
CA PRO A 236 3.14 -14.88 6.05
C PRO A 236 4.05 -15.93 5.45
N VAL A 237 4.90 -15.53 4.53
CA VAL A 237 5.98 -16.33 3.95
C VAL A 237 7.30 -15.77 4.45
N PRO A 238 8.22 -16.59 5.01
CA PRO A 238 9.49 -16.10 5.52
C PRO A 238 10.29 -15.32 4.47
N ASN A 239 10.86 -14.21 4.91
CA ASN A 239 11.67 -13.32 4.07
C ASN A 239 11.01 -12.96 2.73
N SER A 240 9.74 -12.59 2.78
CA SER A 240 8.98 -12.12 1.62
C SER A 240 8.19 -10.87 1.92
N PHE A 241 7.81 -10.16 0.87
CA PHE A 241 6.76 -9.15 0.90
C PHE A 241 5.56 -9.62 0.09
N VAL A 242 4.36 -9.18 0.46
CA VAL A 242 3.18 -9.28 -0.40
C VAL A 242 3.11 -8.01 -1.24
N CYS A 243 2.99 -8.16 -2.54
CA CYS A 243 2.76 -7.05 -3.46
C CYS A 243 1.35 -7.11 -4.01
N ASN A 244 0.73 -5.94 -4.15
CA ASN A 244 -0.54 -5.82 -4.86
C ASN A 244 -0.61 -4.53 -5.67
N ILE A 245 -1.38 -4.61 -6.75
CA ILE A 245 -1.65 -3.50 -7.66
C ILE A 245 -2.71 -2.59 -7.06
N GLY A 246 -2.50 -1.29 -7.20
CA GLY A 246 -3.46 -0.27 -6.82
C GLY A 246 -4.30 0.24 -8.00
N ASP A 247 -5.29 1.07 -7.66
CA ASP A 247 -6.30 1.62 -8.54
C ASP A 247 -5.72 2.39 -9.74
N MET A 248 -4.59 3.09 -9.54
CA MET A 248 -3.99 3.86 -10.64
C MET A 248 -3.34 2.96 -11.68
N LEU A 249 -2.69 1.86 -11.29
CA LEU A 249 -2.13 0.93 -12.26
C LEU A 249 -3.25 0.15 -13.00
N ASP A 250 -4.33 -0.20 -12.30
CA ASP A 250 -5.55 -0.75 -12.91
C ASP A 250 -6.10 0.19 -14.01
N ARG A 251 -6.28 1.48 -13.66
CA ARG A 251 -6.71 2.50 -14.62
C ARG A 251 -5.73 2.64 -15.79
N MET A 252 -4.43 2.74 -15.53
CA MET A 252 -3.41 2.93 -16.56
C MET A 252 -3.36 1.75 -17.52
N THR A 253 -3.60 0.54 -17.02
CA THR A 253 -3.65 -0.68 -17.83
C THR A 253 -5.05 -1.02 -18.35
N ALA A 254 -6.02 -0.10 -18.21
CA ALA A 254 -7.38 -0.26 -18.68
C ALA A 254 -8.03 -1.59 -18.23
N GLY A 255 -7.79 -2.01 -16.98
CA GLY A 255 -8.32 -3.23 -16.39
C GLY A 255 -7.54 -4.51 -16.73
N GLN A 256 -6.47 -4.45 -17.52
CA GLN A 256 -5.64 -5.63 -17.80
C GLN A 256 -4.91 -6.13 -16.54
N TYR A 257 -4.45 -5.20 -15.69
CA TYR A 257 -3.92 -5.47 -14.36
C TYR A 257 -4.94 -4.98 -13.35
N ARG A 258 -5.35 -5.86 -12.44
CA ARG A 258 -6.49 -5.58 -11.58
C ARG A 258 -6.10 -5.15 -10.19
N SER A 259 -6.65 -4.03 -9.75
CA SER A 259 -6.68 -3.65 -8.34
C SER A 259 -7.72 -4.52 -7.62
N THR A 260 -7.25 -5.47 -6.83
CA THR A 260 -8.11 -6.49 -6.22
C THR A 260 -8.42 -6.17 -4.77
N ALA A 261 -9.69 -6.32 -4.41
CA ALA A 261 -10.15 -6.09 -3.05
C ALA A 261 -9.50 -7.08 -2.08
N HIS A 262 -9.12 -6.57 -0.92
CA HIS A 262 -8.55 -7.36 0.16
C HIS A 262 -9.00 -6.82 1.53
N ARG A 263 -8.79 -7.62 2.57
CA ARG A 263 -9.21 -7.31 3.92
C ARG A 263 -8.30 -7.97 4.94
N VAL A 264 -8.32 -7.46 6.17
CA VAL A 264 -7.43 -7.92 7.23
C VAL A 264 -8.19 -8.11 8.53
N ARG A 265 -7.87 -9.19 9.26
CA ARG A 265 -8.29 -9.38 10.64
C ARG A 265 -7.17 -10.03 11.45
N ASN A 266 -7.12 -9.69 12.73
CA ASN A 266 -6.26 -10.41 13.66
C ASN A 266 -7.00 -11.63 14.19
N LEU A 267 -6.48 -12.82 13.90
CA LEU A 267 -7.02 -14.11 14.35
C LEU A 267 -6.20 -14.75 15.48
N THR A 268 -5.15 -14.08 15.94
CA THR A 268 -4.20 -14.60 16.92
C THR A 268 -4.49 -14.06 18.32
N SER A 269 -3.87 -14.66 19.33
CA SER A 269 -3.95 -14.22 20.74
C SER A 269 -2.93 -13.12 21.09
N ARG A 270 -2.38 -12.44 20.10
CA ARG A 270 -1.42 -11.34 20.28
C ARG A 270 -1.66 -10.24 19.27
N ASP A 271 -1.11 -9.06 19.53
CA ASP A 271 -1.19 -7.94 18.59
C ASP A 271 -0.44 -8.28 17.30
N ARG A 272 -1.09 -8.00 16.18
CA ARG A 272 -0.54 -8.17 14.82
C ARG A 272 0.04 -6.86 14.34
N LEU A 273 1.21 -6.90 13.71
CA LEU A 273 1.78 -5.75 13.00
C LEU A 273 1.72 -5.93 11.48
N SER A 274 1.56 -4.84 10.76
CA SER A 274 1.77 -4.79 9.31
C SER A 274 2.39 -3.47 8.86
N PHE A 275 3.13 -3.51 7.75
CA PHE A 275 4.00 -2.45 7.29
C PHE A 275 3.77 -2.21 5.79
N PRO A 276 2.61 -1.68 5.38
CA PRO A 276 2.36 -1.38 3.98
C PRO A 276 3.13 -0.14 3.53
N PHE A 277 3.90 -0.31 2.46
CA PHE A 277 4.57 0.75 1.74
C PHE A 277 3.88 0.95 0.39
N PHE A 278 3.42 2.17 0.14
CA PHE A 278 2.73 2.54 -1.08
C PHE A 278 3.71 3.30 -1.98
N PHE A 279 3.90 2.75 -3.17
CA PHE A 279 4.73 3.35 -4.22
C PHE A 279 3.81 3.89 -5.31
N ASP A 280 3.57 5.19 -5.26
CA ASP A 280 2.52 5.86 -6.01
C ASP A 280 3.10 6.80 -7.08
N PRO A 281 2.31 7.23 -8.08
CA PRO A 281 2.77 8.21 -9.04
C PRO A 281 3.21 9.52 -8.38
N ASP A 282 4.00 10.32 -9.09
CA ASP A 282 4.24 11.70 -8.73
C ASP A 282 2.90 12.40 -8.46
N PHE A 283 2.87 13.23 -7.43
CA PHE A 283 1.63 13.91 -7.00
C PHE A 283 0.93 14.67 -8.14
N ASP A 284 1.71 15.30 -9.02
CA ASP A 284 1.19 16.09 -10.15
C ASP A 284 1.06 15.28 -11.45
N ALA A 285 1.33 13.95 -11.42
CA ALA A 285 1.23 13.10 -12.61
C ALA A 285 -0.22 12.99 -13.10
N ALA A 286 -0.47 13.34 -14.37
CA ALA A 286 -1.76 13.13 -15.00
C ALA A 286 -1.96 11.64 -15.34
N ILE A 287 -2.98 11.02 -14.77
CA ILE A 287 -3.24 9.59 -14.92
C ILE A 287 -4.06 9.32 -16.19
N ARG A 288 -3.48 8.58 -17.12
CA ARG A 288 -4.11 8.22 -18.40
C ARG A 288 -3.88 6.75 -18.72
N PRO A 289 -4.79 6.11 -19.47
CA PRO A 289 -4.53 4.78 -20.03
C PRO A 289 -3.25 4.78 -20.88
N ILE A 290 -2.41 3.76 -20.69
CA ILE A 290 -1.15 3.53 -21.41
C ILE A 290 -1.25 2.36 -22.37
N VAL A 291 -2.37 1.64 -22.35
CA VAL A 291 -2.73 0.54 -23.24
C VAL A 291 -4.12 0.77 -23.78
N GLU A 292 -4.46 0.12 -24.89
CA GLU A 292 -5.82 0.17 -25.44
C GLU A 292 -6.81 -0.47 -24.48
N ALA A 293 -7.96 0.19 -24.31
CA ALA A 293 -9.00 -0.26 -23.38
C ALA A 293 -9.80 -1.43 -23.99
N ASP A 294 -9.97 -2.50 -23.22
CA ASP A 294 -11.00 -3.50 -23.44
C ASP A 294 -12.28 -3.05 -22.73
N ALA A 295 -13.30 -2.68 -23.51
CA ALA A 295 -14.56 -2.17 -22.98
C ALA A 295 -15.25 -3.15 -22.01
N THR A 296 -15.02 -4.46 -22.14
CA THR A 296 -15.62 -5.48 -21.28
C THR A 296 -14.99 -5.50 -19.88
N LEU A 297 -13.68 -5.24 -19.79
CA LEU A 297 -12.95 -5.15 -18.52
C LEU A 297 -13.34 -3.89 -17.74
N VAL A 298 -13.52 -2.77 -18.45
CA VAL A 298 -13.88 -1.47 -17.85
C VAL A 298 -15.33 -1.44 -17.35
N ALA A 299 -16.27 -2.08 -18.07
CA ALA A 299 -17.69 -2.04 -17.76
C ALA A 299 -18.06 -2.65 -16.40
N SER A 300 -17.31 -3.65 -15.93
CA SER A 300 -17.58 -4.37 -14.67
C SER A 300 -16.99 -3.69 -13.43
N ASP A 301 -16.19 -2.64 -13.58
CA ASP A 301 -15.42 -2.04 -12.48
C ASP A 301 -16.30 -1.43 -11.37
N ARG A 302 -17.38 -0.73 -11.73
CA ARG A 302 -18.30 -0.10 -10.76
C ARG A 302 -18.93 -1.10 -9.79
N ASP A 303 -19.37 -2.25 -10.29
CA ASP A 303 -20.03 -3.25 -9.47
C ASP A 303 -19.06 -4.00 -8.56
N ALA A 304 -17.78 -4.03 -8.93
CA ALA A 304 -16.73 -4.66 -8.14
C ALA A 304 -16.24 -3.80 -6.96
N ARG A 305 -16.53 -2.47 -6.96
CA ARG A 305 -16.02 -1.52 -5.96
C ARG A 305 -17.04 -1.20 -4.89
N TRP A 306 -16.58 -1.12 -3.66
CA TRP A 306 -17.43 -0.82 -2.50
C TRP A 306 -18.14 0.56 -2.58
N ASP A 307 -17.49 1.57 -3.20
CA ASP A 307 -18.01 2.94 -3.35
C ASP A 307 -18.73 3.15 -4.70
N ARG A 308 -18.82 2.11 -5.53
CA ARG A 308 -19.42 2.10 -6.87
C ARG A 308 -18.85 3.18 -7.81
N ALA A 309 -17.63 3.66 -7.52
CA ALA A 309 -16.94 4.65 -8.34
C ALA A 309 -15.91 3.95 -9.23
N SER A 310 -16.12 3.97 -10.55
CA SER A 310 -15.14 3.42 -11.49
C SER A 310 -13.86 4.26 -11.51
N VAL A 311 -12.71 3.60 -11.37
CA VAL A 311 -11.41 4.27 -11.52
C VAL A 311 -11.15 4.65 -12.98
N HIS A 312 -11.78 3.97 -13.92
CA HIS A 312 -11.59 4.22 -15.36
C HIS A 312 -12.24 5.53 -15.82
N GLU A 313 -13.17 6.08 -15.05
CA GLU A 313 -13.82 7.37 -15.33
C GLU A 313 -13.07 8.56 -14.69
N PHE A 314 -12.07 8.28 -13.86
CA PHE A 314 -11.31 9.35 -13.21
C PHE A 314 -10.48 10.13 -14.25
N GLU A 315 -10.57 11.45 -14.20
CA GLU A 315 -9.72 12.39 -14.93
C GLU A 315 -9.07 13.35 -13.96
N GLY A 316 -7.76 13.57 -14.10
CA GLY A 316 -7.00 14.47 -13.23
C GLY A 316 -5.60 13.96 -12.90
N THR A 317 -5.00 14.56 -11.89
CA THR A 317 -3.69 14.16 -11.35
C THR A 317 -3.85 13.11 -10.26
N TYR A 318 -2.76 12.40 -9.95
CA TYR A 318 -2.77 11.48 -8.82
C TYR A 318 -3.08 12.21 -7.50
N GLY A 319 -2.57 13.44 -7.35
CA GLY A 319 -2.88 14.31 -6.20
C GLY A 319 -4.38 14.53 -6.01
N ASP A 320 -5.12 14.82 -7.09
CA ASP A 320 -6.57 14.98 -7.02
C ASP A 320 -7.26 13.71 -6.55
N TYR A 321 -6.81 12.56 -7.07
CA TYR A 321 -7.36 11.25 -6.70
C TYR A 321 -7.13 10.91 -5.24
N ILE A 322 -5.87 10.94 -4.78
CA ILE A 322 -5.52 10.55 -3.42
C ILE A 322 -6.17 11.47 -2.38
N LEU A 323 -6.22 12.77 -2.63
CA LEU A 323 -6.87 13.72 -1.73
C LEU A 323 -8.38 13.47 -1.61
N ALA A 324 -9.06 13.14 -2.72
CA ALA A 324 -10.46 12.77 -2.70
C ALA A 324 -10.71 11.50 -1.88
N LYS A 325 -9.83 10.50 -1.95
CA LYS A 325 -9.93 9.24 -1.19
C LYS A 325 -9.60 9.44 0.30
N VAL A 326 -8.48 10.06 0.63
CA VAL A 326 -8.03 10.25 2.03
C VAL A 326 -9.02 11.13 2.81
N SER A 327 -9.64 12.11 2.18
CA SER A 327 -10.68 12.94 2.81
C SER A 327 -11.94 12.16 3.20
N LYS A 328 -12.19 10.98 2.64
CA LYS A 328 -13.28 10.07 3.05
C LYS A 328 -12.89 9.24 4.27
N VAL A 329 -11.59 8.87 4.36
CA VAL A 329 -11.03 8.03 5.43
C VAL A 329 -10.86 8.82 6.74
N PHE A 330 -10.47 10.09 6.64
CA PHE A 330 -10.29 11.01 7.76
C PHE A 330 -11.11 12.29 7.57
N PRO A 331 -12.43 12.27 7.78
CA PRO A 331 -13.29 13.44 7.57
C PRO A 331 -12.91 14.68 8.40
N GLN A 332 -12.29 14.46 9.57
CA GLN A 332 -11.83 15.53 10.46
C GLN A 332 -10.69 16.35 9.85
N LEU A 333 -9.89 15.78 8.95
CA LEU A 333 -8.76 16.47 8.29
C LEU A 333 -9.21 17.40 7.15
N ARG A 334 -10.46 17.30 6.69
CA ARG A 334 -11.02 18.22 5.67
C ARG A 334 -10.93 19.69 6.08
N ARG A 335 -11.05 19.98 7.38
CA ARG A 335 -11.02 21.36 7.92
C ARG A 335 -9.64 22.00 7.87
N SER A 336 -8.57 21.24 7.73
CA SER A 336 -7.19 21.73 7.65
C SER A 336 -6.70 21.99 6.21
N THR A 337 -7.52 21.66 5.20
CA THR A 337 -7.18 21.79 3.78
C THR A 337 -7.93 22.90 3.06
N SER A 338 -8.89 23.56 3.73
CA SER A 338 -9.63 24.73 3.21
C SER A 338 -8.99 26.04 3.62
#